data_639d361cf17ec705bf1c87db3063ac4f
#
_entry.id   639d361cf17ec705bf1c87db3063ac4f
#
_cell.length_a   1.000
_cell.length_b   1.000
_cell.length_c   1.000
_cell.angle_alpha   90.00
_cell.angle_beta   90.00
_cell.angle_gamma   90.00
#
_symmetry.space_group_name_H-M   'P 1'
#
loop_
_entity.id
_entity.type
_entity.pdbx_description
1 polymer ?
#
loop_
_entity_poly.entity_id
_entity_poly.type
_entity_poly.pdbx_seq_one_letter_code
_entity_poly.pdbx_strand_id
1 'polypeptide(L)'
;MQVNELFKQSNTILLDGGMGTMLQAAGLKLGARPEELNITDPALIEGIHGQYAAAGSRIVNANTFGASAHKLAGSAYTLEQIITAGIKNCKRACAPYGALTALDVGPLGELLEPSGTLAFEDAVAEYARIVKAGEAAGADLIFFETYTDLYELKAALLAAKENTRLPILASMSFEAGGRTFTGCTVESFAATARGLGADAVGINCSLGPKEIFPMAKRLAEAVPGNFPVFVKPNAGLPRADGSGYDITPQLFALQMKPYRELHLFAAGGCCGTTPEFIKLLNGTFAGCTPVSYTH
;
A
#
# COMPACT_ATOMS: atom_id res chain seq x y z
N MET A 1 -11.93 -15.41 -1.58
CA MET A 1 -11.96 -14.90 -2.97
C MET A 1 -10.61 -15.25 -3.59
N GLN A 2 -10.57 -15.71 -4.83
CA GLN A 2 -9.28 -15.91 -5.52
C GLN A 2 -8.82 -14.56 -6.11
N VAL A 3 -7.50 -14.32 -6.13
CA VAL A 3 -6.95 -13.02 -6.59
C VAL A 3 -7.36 -12.72 -8.04
N ASN A 4 -7.42 -13.73 -8.90
CA ASN A 4 -7.88 -13.59 -10.30
C ASN A 4 -9.35 -13.12 -10.41
N GLU A 5 -10.15 -13.30 -9.36
CA GLU A 5 -11.52 -12.78 -9.29
C GLU A 5 -11.55 -11.32 -8.84
N LEU A 6 -10.50 -10.86 -8.17
CA LEU A 6 -10.39 -9.49 -7.69
C LEU A 6 -10.42 -8.47 -8.84
N PHE A 7 -9.67 -8.77 -9.91
CA PHE A 7 -9.61 -7.90 -11.10
C PHE A 7 -10.88 -7.98 -11.99
N LYS A 8 -11.81 -8.90 -11.69
CA LYS A 8 -13.10 -9.05 -12.39
C LYS A 8 -14.28 -8.46 -11.63
N GLN A 9 -14.03 -7.76 -10.53
CA GLN A 9 -15.10 -7.16 -9.73
C GLN A 9 -15.84 -6.08 -10.53
N SER A 10 -17.15 -6.04 -10.39
CA SER A 10 -18.01 -5.04 -11.01
C SER A 10 -18.04 -3.69 -10.30
N ASN A 11 -17.38 -3.57 -9.15
CA ASN A 11 -17.36 -2.36 -8.34
C ASN A 11 -15.93 -2.04 -7.88
N THR A 12 -15.62 -0.75 -7.70
CA THR A 12 -14.39 -0.31 -7.03
C THR A 12 -14.28 -0.98 -5.67
N ILE A 13 -13.19 -1.69 -5.42
CA ILE A 13 -12.94 -2.35 -4.13
C ILE A 13 -12.30 -1.41 -3.13
N LEU A 14 -12.46 -1.70 -1.84
CA LEU A 14 -11.80 -0.93 -0.80
C LEU A 14 -10.49 -1.59 -0.37
N LEU A 15 -9.45 -0.77 -0.29
CA LEU A 15 -8.20 -1.05 0.42
C LEU A 15 -8.34 -0.61 1.87
N ASP A 16 -7.35 -0.92 2.68
CA ASP A 16 -7.28 -0.48 4.06
C ASP A 16 -6.82 0.98 4.23
N GLY A 17 -6.46 1.34 5.46
CA GLY A 17 -5.94 2.64 5.86
C GLY A 17 -4.61 2.55 6.60
N GLY A 18 -4.30 3.58 7.40
CA GLY A 18 -3.01 3.74 8.06
C GLY A 18 -2.78 2.78 9.23
N MET A 19 -1.97 1.73 9.06
CA MET A 19 -1.53 0.87 10.16
C MET A 19 -0.78 1.68 11.23
N GLY A 20 0.19 2.49 10.83
CA GLY A 20 0.97 3.33 11.76
C GLY A 20 0.07 4.29 12.56
N THR A 21 -0.97 4.84 11.96
CA THR A 21 -1.97 5.69 12.63
C THR A 21 -2.69 4.95 13.75
N MET A 22 -3.13 3.73 13.48
CA MET A 22 -3.81 2.90 14.46
C MET A 22 -2.87 2.46 15.60
N LEU A 23 -1.64 2.13 15.28
CA LEU A 23 -0.63 1.77 16.29
C LEU A 23 -0.23 2.94 17.17
N GLN A 24 -0.08 4.15 16.61
CA GLN A 24 0.16 5.36 17.40
C GLN A 24 -1.01 5.66 18.34
N ALA A 25 -2.25 5.51 17.87
CA ALA A 25 -3.43 5.64 18.72
C ALA A 25 -3.49 4.58 19.84
N ALA A 26 -2.92 3.40 19.61
CA ALA A 26 -2.76 2.33 20.61
C ALA A 26 -1.53 2.54 21.52
N GLY A 27 -0.77 3.63 21.37
CA GLY A 27 0.35 3.96 22.24
C GLY A 27 1.74 3.54 21.75
N LEU A 28 1.89 3.19 20.47
CA LEU A 28 3.21 2.92 19.89
C LEU A 28 4.11 4.14 20.03
N LYS A 29 5.27 3.96 20.64
CA LYS A 29 6.24 5.04 20.87
C LYS A 29 7.01 5.37 19.59
N LEU A 30 7.39 6.64 19.44
CA LEU A 30 8.32 7.07 18.40
C LEU A 30 9.63 6.27 18.46
N GLY A 31 10.10 5.83 17.30
CA GLY A 31 11.33 5.02 17.18
C GLY A 31 11.15 3.53 17.47
N ALA A 32 9.98 3.08 17.89
CA ALA A 32 9.69 1.65 17.97
C ALA A 32 9.53 1.07 16.55
N ARG A 33 9.79 -0.23 16.42
CA ARG A 33 9.57 -0.98 15.18
C ARG A 33 8.17 -1.59 15.18
N PRO A 34 7.23 -1.07 14.36
CA PRO A 34 5.86 -1.58 14.32
C PRO A 34 5.78 -3.07 14.00
N GLU A 35 6.68 -3.55 13.17
CA GLU A 35 6.70 -4.93 12.66
C GLU A 35 7.02 -5.96 13.75
N GLU A 36 7.75 -5.57 14.80
CA GLU A 36 8.02 -6.46 15.95
C GLU A 36 6.74 -6.82 16.73
N LEU A 37 5.71 -5.96 16.67
CA LEU A 37 4.41 -6.22 17.28
C LEU A 37 3.70 -7.43 16.64
N ASN A 38 4.07 -7.82 15.43
CA ASN A 38 3.56 -9.06 14.84
C ASN A 38 3.83 -10.28 15.72
N ILE A 39 4.90 -10.23 16.50
CA ILE A 39 5.36 -11.31 17.38
C ILE A 39 5.07 -11.00 18.85
N THR A 40 5.32 -9.75 19.27
CA THR A 40 5.23 -9.36 20.69
C THR A 40 3.81 -9.02 21.14
N ASP A 41 2.96 -8.55 20.22
CA ASP A 41 1.54 -8.27 20.50
C ASP A 41 0.65 -8.60 19.27
N PRO A 42 0.57 -9.88 18.89
CA PRO A 42 -0.21 -10.30 17.73
C PRO A 42 -1.71 -9.96 17.87
N ALA A 43 -2.25 -9.90 19.08
CA ALA A 43 -3.66 -9.58 19.31
C ALA A 43 -3.99 -8.15 18.92
N LEU A 44 -3.11 -7.18 19.20
CA LEU A 44 -3.25 -5.80 18.76
C LEU A 44 -3.26 -5.72 17.22
N ILE A 45 -2.30 -6.38 16.56
CA ILE A 45 -2.17 -6.39 15.11
C ILE A 45 -3.41 -7.02 14.45
N GLU A 46 -3.84 -8.19 14.92
CA GLU A 46 -5.06 -8.84 14.43
C GLU A 46 -6.29 -7.96 14.63
N GLY A 47 -6.39 -7.30 15.79
CA GLY A 47 -7.48 -6.36 16.09
C GLY A 47 -7.57 -5.22 15.09
N ILE A 48 -6.44 -4.63 14.70
CA ILE A 48 -6.40 -3.54 13.72
C ILE A 48 -6.78 -4.04 12.32
N HIS A 49 -6.19 -5.14 11.85
CA HIS A 49 -6.54 -5.74 10.55
C HIS A 49 -8.03 -6.11 10.48
N GLY A 50 -8.56 -6.71 11.55
CA GLY A 50 -9.97 -7.06 11.65
C GLY A 50 -10.90 -5.86 11.57
N GLN A 51 -10.53 -4.72 12.17
CA GLN A 51 -11.30 -3.47 12.09
C GLN A 51 -11.36 -2.93 10.65
N TYR A 52 -10.26 -2.96 9.89
CA TYR A 52 -10.24 -2.56 8.49
C TYR A 52 -11.08 -3.51 7.62
N ALA A 53 -10.93 -4.81 7.81
CA ALA A 53 -11.73 -5.81 7.09
C ALA A 53 -13.24 -5.65 7.38
N ALA A 54 -13.61 -5.41 8.65
CA ALA A 54 -14.99 -5.14 9.08
C ALA A 54 -15.54 -3.82 8.49
N ALA A 55 -14.67 -2.82 8.26
CA ALA A 55 -15.05 -1.56 7.61
C ALA A 55 -15.31 -1.72 6.10
N GLY A 56 -14.98 -2.87 5.52
CA GLY A 56 -15.25 -3.19 4.11
C GLY A 56 -14.01 -3.33 3.24
N SER A 57 -12.79 -3.27 3.80
CA SER A 57 -11.57 -3.51 3.04
C SER A 57 -11.56 -4.92 2.45
N ARG A 58 -11.29 -5.02 1.15
CA ARG A 58 -11.18 -6.29 0.42
C ARG A 58 -9.75 -6.75 0.25
N ILE A 59 -8.80 -5.83 0.35
CA ILE A 59 -7.38 -6.07 0.51
C ILE A 59 -6.94 -5.36 1.77
N VAL A 60 -6.21 -6.06 2.64
CA VAL A 60 -5.63 -5.52 3.87
C VAL A 60 -4.12 -5.77 3.81
N ASN A 61 -3.35 -4.70 3.96
CA ASN A 61 -1.90 -4.77 4.01
C ASN A 61 -1.45 -5.33 5.36
N ALA A 62 -0.66 -6.40 5.35
CA ALA A 62 -0.06 -6.93 6.56
C ALA A 62 0.90 -5.91 7.19
N ASN A 63 1.14 -5.99 8.48
CA ASN A 63 2.08 -5.10 9.17
C ASN A 63 3.55 -5.49 8.86
N THR A 64 3.97 -5.28 7.60
CA THR A 64 5.28 -5.69 7.07
C THR A 64 5.99 -4.59 6.28
N PHE A 65 5.44 -3.37 6.24
CA PHE A 65 5.94 -2.23 5.46
C PHE A 65 7.44 -1.93 5.67
N GLY A 66 7.90 -1.98 6.93
CA GLY A 66 9.29 -1.72 7.29
C GLY A 66 10.13 -2.99 7.45
N ALA A 67 9.67 -4.15 6.98
CA ALA A 67 10.41 -5.40 7.10
C ALA A 67 11.55 -5.49 6.08
N SER A 68 12.65 -4.75 6.32
CA SER A 68 13.91 -4.83 5.57
C SER A 68 15.09 -5.02 6.53
N ALA A 69 16.20 -5.57 6.05
CA ALA A 69 17.38 -5.83 6.87
C ALA A 69 17.89 -4.56 7.54
N HIS A 70 17.93 -3.43 6.78
CA HIS A 70 18.36 -2.14 7.31
C HIS A 70 17.45 -1.65 8.46
N LYS A 71 16.13 -1.62 8.24
CA LYS A 71 15.17 -1.13 9.25
C LYS A 71 15.04 -2.06 10.47
N LEU A 72 15.29 -3.35 10.28
CA LEU A 72 15.29 -4.35 11.35
C LEU A 72 16.67 -4.54 12.01
N ALA A 73 17.67 -3.73 11.65
CA ALA A 73 19.00 -3.82 12.27
C ALA A 73 18.90 -3.68 13.80
N GLY A 74 19.44 -4.66 14.53
CA GLY A 74 19.33 -4.75 15.99
C GLY A 74 17.99 -5.27 16.53
N SER A 75 17.09 -5.76 15.67
CA SER A 75 15.92 -6.52 16.11
C SER A 75 16.33 -7.86 16.71
N ALA A 76 15.54 -8.35 17.68
CA ALA A 76 15.68 -9.71 18.21
C ALA A 76 15.14 -10.79 17.24
N TYR A 77 14.43 -10.39 16.19
CA TYR A 77 13.75 -11.27 15.26
C TYR A 77 14.32 -11.14 13.86
N THR A 78 14.32 -12.23 13.09
CA THR A 78 14.70 -12.20 11.70
C THR A 78 13.59 -11.60 10.83
N LEU A 79 13.94 -11.12 9.64
CA LEU A 79 13.02 -10.63 8.63
C LEU A 79 11.91 -11.67 8.33
N GLU A 80 12.29 -12.93 8.16
CA GLU A 80 11.36 -14.02 7.84
C GLU A 80 10.39 -14.31 8.98
N GLN A 81 10.85 -14.23 10.24
CA GLN A 81 9.99 -14.38 11.40
C GLN A 81 8.94 -13.27 11.46
N ILE A 82 9.35 -12.04 11.25
CA ILE A 82 8.48 -10.85 11.27
C ILE A 82 7.44 -10.92 10.14
N ILE A 83 7.88 -11.18 8.91
CA ILE A 83 6.98 -11.30 7.74
C ILE A 83 6.00 -12.45 7.94
N THR A 84 6.50 -13.62 8.36
CA THR A 84 5.64 -14.80 8.60
C THR A 84 4.57 -14.51 9.65
N ALA A 85 4.94 -13.87 10.76
CA ALA A 85 3.99 -13.50 11.80
C ALA A 85 2.96 -12.47 11.29
N GLY A 86 3.42 -11.41 10.59
CA GLY A 86 2.55 -10.36 10.04
C GLY A 86 1.51 -10.91 9.06
N ILE A 87 1.94 -11.73 8.10
CA ILE A 87 1.02 -12.37 7.14
C ILE A 87 0.03 -13.27 7.86
N LYS A 88 0.47 -14.12 8.80
CA LYS A 88 -0.43 -15.01 9.54
C LYS A 88 -1.45 -14.24 10.38
N ASN A 89 -1.05 -13.18 11.05
CA ASN A 89 -1.96 -12.33 11.84
C ASN A 89 -3.02 -11.69 10.92
N CYS A 90 -2.59 -11.10 9.80
CA CYS A 90 -3.49 -10.49 8.84
C CYS A 90 -4.48 -11.51 8.27
N LYS A 91 -4.02 -12.70 7.86
CA LYS A 91 -4.90 -13.77 7.35
C LYS A 91 -5.96 -14.21 8.36
N ARG A 92 -5.57 -14.41 9.63
CA ARG A 92 -6.54 -14.77 10.68
C ARG A 92 -7.59 -13.69 10.86
N ALA A 93 -7.18 -12.42 10.91
CA ALA A 93 -8.08 -11.29 11.07
C ALA A 93 -9.01 -11.07 9.87
N CYS A 94 -8.52 -11.31 8.65
CA CYS A 94 -9.25 -11.10 7.40
C CYS A 94 -10.19 -12.25 7.03
N ALA A 95 -9.92 -13.47 7.51
CA ALA A 95 -10.67 -14.67 7.12
C ALA A 95 -12.19 -14.57 7.33
N PRO A 96 -12.72 -14.03 8.46
CA PRO A 96 -14.16 -13.90 8.68
C PRO A 96 -14.86 -12.97 7.65
N TYR A 97 -14.11 -12.07 7.02
CA TYR A 97 -14.62 -11.07 6.08
C TYR A 97 -14.34 -11.42 4.62
N GLY A 98 -13.60 -12.50 4.37
CA GLY A 98 -13.17 -12.89 3.03
C GLY A 98 -12.26 -11.85 2.34
N ALA A 99 -11.57 -11.02 3.11
CA ALA A 99 -10.60 -10.08 2.60
C ALA A 99 -9.25 -10.78 2.31
N LEU A 100 -8.53 -10.28 1.30
CA LEU A 100 -7.20 -10.77 0.91
C LEU A 100 -6.13 -10.10 1.77
N THR A 101 -5.04 -10.82 2.00
CA THR A 101 -3.86 -10.36 2.72
C THR A 101 -2.76 -10.00 1.75
N ALA A 102 -2.35 -8.73 1.71
CA ALA A 102 -1.21 -8.28 0.96
C ALA A 102 0.08 -8.34 1.79
N LEU A 103 1.17 -8.81 1.19
CA LEU A 103 2.50 -8.51 1.68
C LEU A 103 2.78 -7.03 1.40
N ASP A 104 2.80 -6.23 2.45
CA ASP A 104 3.08 -4.79 2.36
C ASP A 104 4.59 -4.55 2.38
N VAL A 105 5.12 -3.89 1.34
CA VAL A 105 6.56 -3.68 1.16
C VAL A 105 6.84 -2.22 0.83
N GLY A 106 7.47 -1.53 1.77
CA GLY A 106 7.95 -0.17 1.56
C GLY A 106 9.40 -0.11 1.03
N PRO A 107 9.93 1.11 0.83
CA PRO A 107 11.34 1.32 0.52
C PRO A 107 12.24 0.72 1.59
N LEU A 108 13.45 0.28 1.20
CA LEU A 108 14.42 -0.36 2.10
C LEU A 108 14.91 0.58 3.21
N GLY A 109 14.90 1.89 2.95
CA GLY A 109 15.36 2.91 3.90
C GLY A 109 16.75 3.42 3.61
N GLU A 110 17.37 2.98 2.53
CA GLU A 110 18.65 3.45 2.01
C GLU A 110 18.47 3.91 0.56
N LEU A 111 19.23 4.96 0.16
CA LEU A 111 19.24 5.38 -1.23
C LEU A 111 20.18 4.50 -2.05
N LEU A 112 19.75 4.17 -3.28
CA LEU A 112 20.57 3.43 -4.22
C LEU A 112 21.67 4.31 -4.81
N GLU A 113 22.78 3.69 -5.24
CA GLU A 113 23.81 4.35 -6.02
C GLU A 113 23.26 4.98 -7.30
N PRO A 114 23.76 6.14 -7.75
CA PRO A 114 24.86 6.93 -7.16
C PRO A 114 24.39 7.95 -6.09
N SER A 115 23.09 8.03 -5.78
CA SER A 115 22.55 9.00 -4.81
C SER A 115 22.77 8.58 -3.35
N GLY A 116 22.97 7.30 -3.13
CA GLY A 116 23.29 6.68 -1.83
C GLY A 116 24.41 5.65 -1.99
N THR A 117 24.38 4.64 -1.11
CA THR A 117 25.43 3.62 -0.99
C THR A 117 24.97 2.20 -1.32
N LEU A 118 23.64 1.99 -1.48
CA LEU A 118 23.08 0.66 -1.75
C LEU A 118 23.20 0.34 -3.25
N ALA A 119 23.92 -0.73 -3.60
CA ALA A 119 24.01 -1.18 -4.98
C ALA A 119 22.64 -1.72 -5.45
N PHE A 120 22.32 -1.53 -6.73
CA PHE A 120 21.05 -1.97 -7.30
C PHE A 120 20.82 -3.48 -7.13
N GLU A 121 21.85 -4.28 -7.37
CA GLU A 121 21.77 -5.74 -7.25
C GLU A 121 21.55 -6.20 -5.80
N ASP A 122 22.12 -5.48 -4.83
CA ASP A 122 21.90 -5.75 -3.40
C ASP A 122 20.44 -5.42 -3.01
N ALA A 123 19.88 -4.33 -3.55
CA ALA A 123 18.47 -4.01 -3.38
C ALA A 123 17.56 -5.10 -3.99
N VAL A 124 17.87 -5.59 -5.20
CA VAL A 124 17.13 -6.70 -5.83
C VAL A 124 17.20 -7.95 -4.96
N ALA A 125 18.38 -8.30 -4.43
CA ALA A 125 18.56 -9.46 -3.57
C ALA A 125 17.74 -9.35 -2.27
N GLU A 126 17.73 -8.17 -1.64
CA GLU A 126 16.96 -7.95 -0.42
C GLU A 126 15.43 -8.03 -0.69
N TYR A 127 14.93 -7.39 -1.76
CA TYR A 127 13.54 -7.52 -2.16
C TYR A 127 13.17 -8.97 -2.51
N ALA A 128 14.04 -9.71 -3.17
CA ALA A 128 13.82 -11.12 -3.45
C ALA A 128 13.65 -11.96 -2.17
N ARG A 129 14.41 -11.64 -1.13
CA ARG A 129 14.29 -12.27 0.18
C ARG A 129 12.93 -11.95 0.84
N ILE A 130 12.51 -10.66 0.79
CA ILE A 130 11.23 -10.19 1.34
C ILE A 130 10.05 -10.89 0.65
N VAL A 131 10.00 -10.88 -0.68
CA VAL A 131 8.86 -11.42 -1.43
C VAL A 131 8.76 -12.94 -1.31
N LYS A 132 9.88 -13.66 -1.29
CA LYS A 132 9.91 -15.12 -1.01
C LYS A 132 9.36 -15.44 0.38
N ALA A 133 9.73 -14.67 1.39
CA ALA A 133 9.22 -14.86 2.75
C ALA A 133 7.71 -14.63 2.81
N GLY A 134 7.19 -13.59 2.12
CA GLY A 134 5.77 -13.29 2.05
C GLY A 134 4.96 -14.39 1.34
N GLU A 135 5.44 -14.87 0.18
CA GLU A 135 4.79 -15.96 -0.56
C GLU A 135 4.79 -17.26 0.27
N ALA A 136 5.91 -17.62 0.88
CA ALA A 136 6.02 -18.78 1.76
C ALA A 136 5.11 -18.69 2.99
N ALA A 137 4.88 -17.48 3.52
CA ALA A 137 3.95 -17.25 4.61
C ALA A 137 2.47 -17.31 4.18
N GLY A 138 2.20 -17.30 2.87
CA GLY A 138 0.87 -17.42 2.28
C GLY A 138 0.18 -16.08 2.02
N ALA A 139 0.91 -15.02 1.71
CA ALA A 139 0.34 -13.78 1.18
C ALA A 139 -0.47 -14.08 -0.10
N ASP A 140 -1.53 -13.32 -0.32
CA ASP A 140 -2.37 -13.48 -1.52
C ASP A 140 -1.86 -12.61 -2.69
N LEU A 141 -1.17 -11.50 -2.39
CA LEU A 141 -0.57 -10.56 -3.34
C LEU A 141 0.56 -9.77 -2.68
N ILE A 142 1.33 -9.04 -3.50
CA ILE A 142 2.35 -8.09 -3.06
C ILE A 142 1.84 -6.67 -3.26
N PHE A 143 2.05 -5.81 -2.28
CA PHE A 143 1.73 -4.38 -2.34
C PHE A 143 3.00 -3.56 -2.09
N PHE A 144 3.61 -3.07 -3.17
CA PHE A 144 4.68 -2.10 -3.07
C PHE A 144 4.10 -0.70 -2.90
N GLU A 145 4.32 -0.04 -1.76
CA GLU A 145 3.75 1.27 -1.52
C GLU A 145 4.76 2.31 -1.00
N THR A 146 4.43 3.58 -1.23
CA THR A 146 5.14 4.74 -0.69
C THR A 146 6.56 4.91 -1.24
N TYR A 147 6.82 4.41 -2.45
CA TYR A 147 8.11 4.64 -3.11
C TYR A 147 8.22 6.09 -3.59
N THR A 148 9.39 6.69 -3.37
CA THR A 148 9.74 8.04 -3.84
C THR A 148 10.86 8.01 -4.88
N ASP A 149 11.51 6.87 -5.04
CA ASP A 149 12.52 6.61 -6.05
C ASP A 149 12.07 5.49 -7.01
N LEU A 150 11.96 5.85 -8.31
CA LEU A 150 11.59 4.89 -9.35
C LEU A 150 12.66 3.83 -9.56
N TYR A 151 13.93 4.15 -9.32
CA TYR A 151 15.02 3.20 -9.49
C TYR A 151 14.97 2.11 -8.42
N GLU A 152 14.64 2.48 -7.19
CA GLU A 152 14.39 1.50 -6.12
C GLU A 152 13.15 0.64 -6.40
N LEU A 153 12.05 1.24 -6.85
CA LEU A 153 10.85 0.48 -7.23
C LEU A 153 11.13 -0.51 -8.37
N LYS A 154 12.02 -0.18 -9.32
CA LYS A 154 12.46 -1.12 -10.36
C LYS A 154 13.12 -2.36 -9.76
N ALA A 155 14.00 -2.20 -8.77
CA ALA A 155 14.63 -3.32 -8.07
C ALA A 155 13.59 -4.22 -7.40
N ALA A 156 12.59 -3.62 -6.73
CA ALA A 156 11.49 -4.34 -6.07
C ALA A 156 10.64 -5.13 -7.07
N LEU A 157 10.25 -4.51 -8.20
CA LEU A 157 9.46 -5.16 -9.23
C LEU A 157 10.19 -6.31 -9.91
N LEU A 158 11.47 -6.13 -10.26
CA LEU A 158 12.31 -7.20 -10.82
C LEU A 158 12.40 -8.38 -9.85
N ALA A 159 12.72 -8.11 -8.59
CA ALA A 159 12.80 -9.14 -7.55
C ALA A 159 11.50 -9.94 -7.44
N ALA A 160 10.34 -9.26 -7.44
CA ALA A 160 9.05 -9.93 -7.36
C ALA A 160 8.76 -10.79 -8.59
N LYS A 161 8.96 -10.26 -9.80
CA LYS A 161 8.69 -11.00 -11.05
C LYS A 161 9.57 -12.22 -11.23
N GLU A 162 10.81 -12.17 -10.78
CA GLU A 162 11.76 -13.28 -10.90
C GLU A 162 11.57 -14.36 -9.82
N ASN A 163 10.97 -14.02 -8.67
CA ASN A 163 10.99 -14.89 -7.50
C ASN A 163 9.63 -15.33 -7.00
N THR A 164 8.53 -14.76 -7.49
CA THR A 164 7.16 -15.13 -7.05
C THR A 164 6.19 -15.16 -8.24
N ARG A 165 4.99 -15.74 -8.00
CA ARG A 165 3.85 -15.69 -8.91
C ARG A 165 2.69 -14.86 -8.35
N LEU A 166 2.90 -14.20 -7.25
CA LEU A 166 1.88 -13.37 -6.63
C LEU A 166 1.58 -12.13 -7.51
N PRO A 167 0.33 -11.71 -7.63
CA PRO A 167 0.00 -10.44 -8.25
C PRO A 167 0.66 -9.28 -7.53
N ILE A 168 1.05 -8.24 -8.30
CA ILE A 168 1.80 -7.10 -7.82
C ILE A 168 0.99 -5.83 -8.00
N LEU A 169 0.67 -5.15 -6.90
CA LEU A 169 0.19 -3.79 -6.87
C LEU A 169 1.35 -2.87 -6.51
N ALA A 170 1.57 -1.81 -7.29
CA ALA A 170 2.68 -0.88 -7.08
C ALA A 170 2.21 0.57 -7.01
N SER A 171 2.65 1.31 -6.02
CA SER A 171 2.35 2.74 -5.90
C SER A 171 3.58 3.57 -5.53
N MET A 172 3.52 4.83 -5.92
CA MET A 172 4.51 5.83 -5.56
C MET A 172 3.85 7.01 -4.87
N SER A 173 4.64 7.72 -4.08
CA SER A 173 4.26 8.97 -3.43
C SER A 173 4.83 10.14 -4.23
N PHE A 174 3.97 11.12 -4.52
CA PHE A 174 4.31 12.30 -5.30
C PHE A 174 4.10 13.57 -4.45
N GLU A 175 4.91 14.58 -4.72
CA GLU A 175 4.70 15.93 -4.19
C GLU A 175 3.61 16.66 -4.99
N ALA A 176 3.14 17.79 -4.51
CA ALA A 176 2.05 18.57 -5.12
C ALA A 176 2.28 18.92 -6.60
N GLY A 177 3.54 18.98 -7.04
CA GLY A 177 3.92 19.19 -8.44
C GLY A 177 3.78 17.96 -9.36
N GLY A 178 3.37 16.79 -8.82
CA GLY A 178 3.24 15.54 -9.58
C GLY A 178 4.58 14.93 -9.97
N ARG A 179 5.61 15.17 -9.16
CA ARG A 179 6.93 14.53 -9.22
C ARG A 179 7.27 13.93 -7.89
N THR A 180 8.03 12.86 -7.90
CA THR A 180 8.61 12.28 -6.68
C THR A 180 9.81 13.14 -6.22
N PHE A 181 10.31 12.85 -5.02
CA PHE A 181 11.53 13.48 -4.49
C PHE A 181 12.73 13.35 -5.46
N THR A 182 12.87 12.21 -6.14
CA THR A 182 13.93 11.97 -7.15
C THR A 182 13.58 12.47 -8.56
N GLY A 183 12.44 13.17 -8.73
CA GLY A 183 12.05 13.82 -9.97
C GLY A 183 11.21 12.96 -10.93
N CYS A 184 10.86 11.73 -10.59
CA CYS A 184 10.02 10.86 -11.41
C CYS A 184 8.62 11.48 -11.60
N THR A 185 8.09 11.43 -12.84
CA THR A 185 6.72 11.84 -13.14
C THR A 185 5.74 10.67 -13.02
N VAL A 186 4.46 11.00 -12.90
CA VAL A 186 3.36 10.01 -12.86
C VAL A 186 3.39 9.11 -14.10
N GLU A 187 3.64 9.69 -15.29
CA GLU A 187 3.67 8.95 -16.55
C GLU A 187 4.88 8.01 -16.65
N SER A 188 6.06 8.46 -16.18
CA SER A 188 7.27 7.62 -16.13
C SER A 188 7.08 6.43 -15.20
N PHE A 189 6.47 6.65 -14.03
CA PHE A 189 6.10 5.59 -13.11
C PHE A 189 5.13 4.60 -13.76
N ALA A 190 4.02 5.08 -14.35
CA ALA A 190 3.01 4.24 -14.99
C ALA A 190 3.61 3.33 -16.07
N ALA A 191 4.44 3.91 -16.96
CA ALA A 191 5.09 3.17 -18.04
C ALA A 191 6.07 2.12 -17.50
N THR A 192 6.89 2.50 -16.50
CA THR A 192 7.90 1.61 -15.93
C THR A 192 7.28 0.46 -15.14
N ALA A 193 6.36 0.76 -14.22
CA ALA A 193 5.75 -0.26 -13.36
C ALA A 193 4.97 -1.29 -14.20
N ARG A 194 4.17 -0.82 -15.16
CA ARG A 194 3.47 -1.69 -16.09
C ARG A 194 4.44 -2.52 -16.95
N GLY A 195 5.48 -1.89 -17.50
CA GLY A 195 6.48 -2.56 -18.33
C GLY A 195 7.26 -3.66 -17.58
N LEU A 196 7.42 -3.52 -16.26
CA LEU A 196 8.03 -4.51 -15.38
C LEU A 196 7.03 -5.51 -14.80
N GLY A 197 5.76 -5.45 -15.23
CA GLY A 197 4.77 -6.47 -14.93
C GLY A 197 4.02 -6.26 -13.60
N ALA A 198 3.87 -5.04 -13.11
CA ALA A 198 2.86 -4.75 -12.11
C ALA A 198 1.46 -5.03 -12.68
N ASP A 199 0.58 -5.60 -11.86
CA ASP A 199 -0.80 -5.90 -12.24
C ASP A 199 -1.76 -4.73 -11.97
N ALA A 200 -1.36 -3.80 -11.09
CA ALA A 200 -2.03 -2.52 -10.86
C ALA A 200 -1.02 -1.45 -10.45
N VAL A 201 -1.34 -0.19 -10.79
CA VAL A 201 -0.54 0.97 -10.39
C VAL A 201 -1.36 1.97 -9.58
N GLY A 202 -0.72 2.69 -8.67
CA GLY A 202 -1.44 3.62 -7.81
C GLY A 202 -0.61 4.78 -7.29
N ILE A 203 -1.29 5.68 -6.60
CA ILE A 203 -0.69 6.79 -5.87
C ILE A 203 -1.13 6.69 -4.42
N ASN A 204 -0.18 6.75 -3.50
CA ASN A 204 -0.48 6.74 -2.08
C ASN A 204 0.35 7.75 -1.28
N CYS A 205 -0.11 8.07 -0.09
CA CYS A 205 0.59 8.92 0.88
C CYS A 205 0.84 10.37 0.42
N SER A 206 1.71 11.09 1.10
CA SER A 206 2.14 12.50 0.92
C SER A 206 1.04 13.53 1.12
N LEU A 207 -0.06 13.43 0.42
CA LEU A 207 -1.08 14.47 0.27
C LEU A 207 -2.49 13.95 0.52
N GLY A 208 -3.44 14.88 0.71
CA GLY A 208 -4.86 14.57 0.82
C GLY A 208 -5.55 14.27 -0.52
N PRO A 209 -6.84 13.88 -0.47
CA PRO A 209 -7.56 13.49 -1.68
C PRO A 209 -7.64 14.62 -2.73
N LYS A 210 -7.82 15.87 -2.30
CA LYS A 210 -7.97 17.00 -3.22
C LYS A 210 -6.69 17.23 -4.04
N GLU A 211 -5.53 17.13 -3.39
CA GLU A 211 -4.22 17.36 -4.00
C GLU A 211 -3.79 16.19 -4.89
N ILE A 212 -4.16 14.95 -4.51
CA ILE A 212 -3.82 13.74 -5.30
C ILE A 212 -4.71 13.61 -6.54
N PHE A 213 -5.93 14.14 -6.55
CA PHE A 213 -6.88 13.93 -7.64
C PHE A 213 -6.32 14.27 -9.05
N PRO A 214 -5.66 15.42 -9.27
CA PRO A 214 -5.07 15.73 -10.59
C PRO A 214 -4.02 14.70 -11.03
N MET A 215 -3.23 14.18 -10.09
CA MET A 215 -2.21 13.17 -10.38
C MET A 215 -2.84 11.80 -10.64
N ALA A 216 -3.88 11.43 -9.89
CA ALA A 216 -4.64 10.21 -10.14
C ALA A 216 -5.31 10.20 -11.52
N LYS A 217 -5.81 11.36 -11.96
CA LYS A 217 -6.34 11.54 -13.33
C LYS A 217 -5.25 11.32 -14.37
N ARG A 218 -4.08 11.96 -14.22
CA ARG A 218 -2.92 11.75 -15.10
C ARG A 218 -2.48 10.28 -15.12
N LEU A 219 -2.48 9.60 -13.96
CA LEU A 219 -2.14 8.18 -13.89
C LEU A 219 -3.13 7.33 -14.69
N ALA A 220 -4.43 7.57 -14.52
CA ALA A 220 -5.47 6.87 -15.27
C ALA A 220 -5.38 7.10 -16.79
N GLU A 221 -4.99 8.31 -17.21
CA GLU A 221 -4.77 8.66 -18.62
C GLU A 221 -3.45 8.07 -19.18
N ALA A 222 -2.45 7.83 -18.33
CA ALA A 222 -1.14 7.31 -18.75
C ALA A 222 -1.10 5.78 -18.95
N VAL A 223 -2.12 5.06 -18.51
CA VAL A 223 -2.23 3.61 -18.69
C VAL A 223 -3.32 3.26 -19.72
N PRO A 224 -3.28 2.07 -20.35
CA PRO A 224 -4.40 1.59 -21.17
C PRO A 224 -5.72 1.60 -20.38
N GLY A 225 -6.84 1.93 -21.06
CA GLY A 225 -8.13 2.10 -20.40
C GLY A 225 -8.67 0.88 -19.63
N ASN A 226 -8.06 -0.29 -19.82
CA ASN A 226 -8.35 -1.51 -19.08
C ASN A 226 -7.29 -1.89 -18.03
N PHE A 227 -6.34 -1.01 -17.72
CA PHE A 227 -5.30 -1.30 -16.72
C PHE A 227 -5.72 -0.84 -15.32
N PRO A 228 -5.61 -1.67 -14.27
CA PRO A 228 -6.05 -1.36 -12.93
C PRO A 228 -5.31 -0.17 -12.30
N VAL A 229 -6.05 0.83 -11.83
CA VAL A 229 -5.52 2.00 -11.12
C VAL A 229 -6.15 2.08 -9.73
N PHE A 230 -5.34 2.41 -8.73
CA PHE A 230 -5.81 2.59 -7.35
C PHE A 230 -5.24 3.83 -6.68
N VAL A 231 -5.87 4.28 -5.59
CA VAL A 231 -5.40 5.42 -4.79
C VAL A 231 -5.56 5.16 -3.29
N LYS A 232 -4.59 5.64 -2.48
CA LYS A 232 -4.64 5.64 -1.00
C LYS A 232 -4.15 7.01 -0.47
N PRO A 233 -4.95 8.08 -0.52
CA PRO A 233 -4.57 9.39 0.00
C PRO A 233 -4.40 9.40 1.52
N ASN A 234 -3.65 10.38 2.05
CA ASN A 234 -3.63 10.69 3.47
C ASN A 234 -4.94 11.38 3.90
N ALA A 235 -5.20 11.38 5.21
CA ALA A 235 -6.23 12.23 5.80
C ALA A 235 -5.79 13.73 5.83
N GLY A 236 -5.24 14.22 4.72
CA GLY A 236 -4.64 15.55 4.60
C GLY A 236 -3.21 15.61 5.12
N LEU A 237 -2.85 16.71 5.78
CA LEU A 237 -1.54 16.93 6.36
C LEU A 237 -1.55 16.72 7.87
N PRO A 238 -0.41 16.28 8.45
CA PRO A 238 -0.29 16.20 9.89
C PRO A 238 -0.41 17.60 10.50
N ARG A 239 -1.15 17.72 11.59
CA ARG A 239 -1.31 18.98 12.33
C ARG A 239 -0.02 19.32 13.05
N ALA A 240 0.29 20.63 13.11
CA ALA A 240 1.51 21.12 13.74
C ALA A 240 1.60 20.80 15.25
N ASP A 241 0.45 20.65 15.92
CA ASP A 241 0.36 20.31 17.34
C ASP A 241 0.46 18.80 17.62
N GLY A 242 0.64 17.98 16.58
CA GLY A 242 0.72 16.52 16.71
C GLY A 242 -0.60 15.83 17.01
N SER A 243 -1.74 16.54 16.97
CA SER A 243 -3.08 15.98 17.28
C SER A 243 -3.68 15.10 16.18
N GLY A 244 -2.88 14.69 15.19
CA GLY A 244 -3.31 13.86 14.08
C GLY A 244 -3.31 14.60 12.74
N TYR A 245 -4.30 14.36 11.90
CA TYR A 245 -4.41 14.91 10.57
C TYR A 245 -5.58 15.89 10.45
N ASP A 246 -5.55 16.76 9.43
CA ASP A 246 -6.47 17.91 9.33
C ASP A 246 -7.79 17.59 8.61
N ILE A 247 -7.92 16.44 7.93
CA ILE A 247 -9.14 16.02 7.22
C ILE A 247 -9.91 15.01 8.06
N THR A 248 -11.22 15.31 8.29
CA THR A 248 -12.14 14.38 8.97
C THR A 248 -12.61 13.26 8.03
N PRO A 249 -13.13 12.13 8.56
CA PRO A 249 -13.67 11.04 7.72
C PRO A 249 -14.75 11.51 6.73
N GLN A 250 -15.65 12.42 7.15
CA GLN A 250 -16.72 12.96 6.32
C GLN A 250 -16.17 13.85 5.19
N LEU A 251 -15.19 14.71 5.50
CA LEU A 251 -14.55 15.57 4.50
C LEU A 251 -13.72 14.74 3.51
N PHE A 252 -13.02 13.71 4.00
CA PHE A 252 -12.29 12.76 3.17
C PHE A 252 -13.23 12.09 2.16
N ALA A 253 -14.33 11.50 2.63
CA ALA A 253 -15.32 10.85 1.77
C ALA A 253 -15.93 11.83 0.74
N LEU A 254 -16.17 13.09 1.14
CA LEU A 254 -16.64 14.14 0.22
C LEU A 254 -15.60 14.44 -0.86
N GLN A 255 -14.32 14.60 -0.50
CA GLN A 255 -13.24 14.89 -1.43
C GLN A 255 -12.90 13.69 -2.33
N MET A 256 -13.24 12.47 -1.93
CA MET A 256 -13.09 11.27 -2.76
C MET A 256 -14.22 11.08 -3.79
N LYS A 257 -15.31 11.85 -3.75
CA LYS A 257 -16.40 11.72 -4.74
C LYS A 257 -15.97 11.91 -6.19
N PRO A 258 -15.12 12.90 -6.55
CA PRO A 258 -14.66 13.07 -7.94
C PRO A 258 -13.91 11.87 -8.52
N TYR A 259 -13.28 11.06 -7.66
CA TYR A 259 -12.55 9.86 -8.09
C TYR A 259 -13.45 8.78 -8.71
N ARG A 260 -14.77 8.86 -8.54
CA ARG A 260 -15.74 7.96 -9.20
C ARG A 260 -15.62 8.04 -10.73
N GLU A 261 -15.28 9.22 -11.26
CA GLU A 261 -15.12 9.46 -12.70
C GLU A 261 -13.87 8.80 -13.28
N LEU A 262 -12.92 8.41 -12.43
CA LEU A 262 -11.70 7.75 -12.85
C LEU A 262 -11.85 6.24 -13.01
N HIS A 263 -13.02 5.67 -12.67
CA HIS A 263 -13.28 4.23 -12.76
C HIS A 263 -12.19 3.38 -12.10
N LEU A 264 -11.78 3.77 -10.91
CA LEU A 264 -10.69 3.12 -10.18
C LEU A 264 -10.98 1.65 -9.89
N PHE A 265 -9.96 0.81 -10.02
CA PHE A 265 -9.97 -0.56 -9.53
C PHE A 265 -10.16 -0.60 -8.01
N ALA A 266 -9.39 0.21 -7.29
CA ALA A 266 -9.44 0.22 -5.83
C ALA A 266 -9.22 1.63 -5.24
N ALA A 267 -9.77 1.85 -4.05
CA ALA A 267 -9.56 3.07 -3.28
C ALA A 267 -9.44 2.74 -1.79
N GLY A 268 -8.57 3.46 -1.08
CA GLY A 268 -8.36 3.32 0.35
C GLY A 268 -7.83 4.59 0.98
N GLY A 269 -7.15 4.44 2.09
CA GLY A 269 -6.46 5.53 2.76
C GLY A 269 -5.02 5.17 3.13
N CYS A 270 -4.23 6.18 3.50
CA CYS A 270 -2.89 6.03 4.00
C CYS A 270 -2.76 6.72 5.37
N CYS A 271 -1.72 7.49 5.62
CA CYS A 271 -1.49 8.13 6.90
C CYS A 271 -2.68 8.98 7.37
N GLY A 272 -2.99 8.92 8.66
CA GLY A 272 -4.11 9.63 9.29
C GLY A 272 -5.48 8.97 9.10
N THR A 273 -5.63 7.98 8.22
CA THR A 273 -6.91 7.30 8.02
C THR A 273 -7.11 6.13 8.98
N THR A 274 -8.35 5.92 9.40
CA THR A 274 -8.80 4.87 10.33
C THR A 274 -9.91 4.04 9.70
N PRO A 275 -10.37 2.95 10.32
CA PRO A 275 -11.50 2.17 9.83
C PRO A 275 -12.77 2.99 9.55
N GLU A 276 -12.99 4.10 10.25
CA GLU A 276 -14.11 5.01 9.99
C GLU A 276 -14.04 5.64 8.60
N PHE A 277 -12.84 6.06 8.16
CA PHE A 277 -12.62 6.59 6.80
C PHE A 277 -13.00 5.55 5.74
N ILE A 278 -12.55 4.31 5.92
CA ILE A 278 -12.82 3.23 4.98
C ILE A 278 -14.31 2.90 4.93
N LYS A 279 -14.99 2.88 6.09
CA LYS A 279 -16.43 2.65 6.15
C LYS A 279 -17.22 3.70 5.35
N LEU A 280 -16.82 4.98 5.41
CA LEU A 280 -17.47 6.04 4.64
C LEU A 280 -17.15 5.96 3.14
N LEU A 281 -15.95 5.50 2.76
CA LEU A 281 -15.60 5.23 1.36
C LEU A 281 -16.49 4.16 0.73
N ASN A 282 -16.94 3.18 1.49
CA ASN A 282 -17.86 2.16 1.00
C ASN A 282 -19.14 2.81 0.41
N GLY A 283 -19.73 3.77 1.11
CA GLY A 283 -20.84 4.55 0.60
C GLY A 283 -20.48 5.44 -0.60
N THR A 284 -19.25 6.00 -0.60
CA THR A 284 -18.78 6.88 -1.68
C THR A 284 -18.63 6.13 -2.99
N PHE A 285 -18.09 4.90 -2.98
CA PHE A 285 -17.86 4.09 -4.18
C PHE A 285 -18.95 3.05 -4.46
N ALA A 286 -20.04 3.03 -3.69
CA ALA A 286 -21.17 2.16 -3.97
C ALA A 286 -21.70 2.36 -5.40
N GLY A 287 -21.80 1.27 -6.17
CA GLY A 287 -22.26 1.30 -7.56
C GLY A 287 -21.28 1.92 -8.56
N CYS A 288 -20.02 2.21 -8.17
CA CYS A 288 -18.99 2.61 -9.12
C CYS A 288 -18.44 1.37 -9.82
N THR A 289 -18.52 1.36 -11.13
CA THR A 289 -17.97 0.28 -11.97
C THR A 289 -16.55 0.65 -12.37
N PRO A 290 -15.53 -0.15 -12.03
CA PRO A 290 -14.18 0.03 -12.58
C PRO A 290 -14.19 -0.24 -14.09
N VAL A 291 -13.14 0.21 -14.79
CA VAL A 291 -12.95 -0.20 -16.18
C VAL A 291 -12.91 -1.72 -16.28
N SER A 292 -13.47 -2.28 -17.35
CA SER A 292 -13.48 -3.72 -17.56
C SER A 292 -12.05 -4.22 -17.82
N TYR A 293 -11.51 -4.97 -16.89
CA TYR A 293 -10.17 -5.57 -17.01
C TYR A 293 -10.29 -6.89 -17.74
N THR A 294 -9.90 -6.91 -19.01
CA THR A 294 -9.71 -8.13 -19.79
C THR A 294 -8.22 -8.43 -19.86
N HIS A 295 -7.80 -9.51 -19.20
CA HIS A 295 -6.46 -10.07 -19.37
C HIS A 295 -6.39 -10.91 -20.65
#